data_5b5d4864b919fb1fb510047a75a88baf
#
_entry.id   5b5d4864b919fb1fb510047a75a88baf
#
_cell.length_a   1.000
_cell.length_b   1.000
_cell.length_c   1.000
_cell.angle_alpha   90.00
_cell.angle_beta   90.00
_cell.angle_gamma   90.00
#
_symmetry.space_group_name_H-M   'P 1'
#
loop_
_entity.id
_entity.type
_entity.pdbx_description
1 polymer ?
#
loop_
_entity_poly.entity_id
_entity_poly.type
_entity_poly.pdbx_seq_one_letter_code
_entity_poly.pdbx_strand_id
1 'polypeptide(L)'
;MARIKTVFKNIYFSLFDPSGKDLLSLPEKIKNDLSLSLSGDEKIVISMKTERVIYRAGSSKDSNTFYKAFAILTSKRVILAKNSTSLKIFRDFQLSQVNSLLYEEVASKPTIHVNIANSEYVLSLPPGSFTEAKTFFDKFNSFLEPGKRENNFCSKCGNKIHTDSVYCSHCGKKI
;
A
#
# COMPACT_ATOMS: atom_id res chain seq x y z
N MET A 1 18.67 -33.60 6.45
CA MET A 1 18.16 -32.45 7.26
C MET A 1 18.90 -31.13 7.04
N ALA A 2 19.47 -30.85 5.87
CA ALA A 2 20.34 -29.68 5.63
C ALA A 2 19.76 -28.61 4.65
N ARG A 3 18.57 -28.80 4.08
CA ARG A 3 18.02 -27.88 3.06
C ARG A 3 17.08 -26.77 3.58
N ILE A 4 16.64 -26.86 4.84
CA ILE A 4 15.68 -25.88 5.40
C ILE A 4 16.37 -24.58 5.88
N LYS A 5 17.65 -24.65 6.27
CA LYS A 5 18.38 -23.49 6.82
C LYS A 5 18.78 -22.42 5.79
N THR A 6 18.86 -22.76 4.50
CA THR A 6 19.35 -21.83 3.47
C THR A 6 18.27 -20.88 2.96
N VAL A 7 16.99 -21.28 3.01
CA VAL A 7 15.87 -20.44 2.56
C VAL A 7 15.62 -19.26 3.52
N PHE A 8 15.82 -19.47 4.82
CA PHE A 8 15.61 -18.41 5.82
C PHE A 8 16.65 -17.29 5.80
N LYS A 9 17.89 -17.57 5.37
CA LYS A 9 18.96 -16.55 5.36
C LYS A 9 18.75 -15.45 4.31
N ASN A 10 18.10 -15.76 3.19
CA ASN A 10 17.87 -14.79 2.11
C ASN A 10 16.66 -13.88 2.34
N ILE A 11 15.72 -14.28 3.21
CA ILE A 11 14.53 -13.47 3.55
C ILE A 11 14.92 -12.37 4.55
N TYR A 12 15.87 -12.64 5.45
CA TYR A 12 16.28 -11.69 6.49
C TYR A 12 17.02 -10.45 5.97
N PHE A 13 17.79 -10.57 4.89
CA PHE A 13 18.66 -9.48 4.41
C PHE A 13 17.93 -8.36 3.64
N SER A 14 16.69 -8.57 3.18
CA SER A 14 15.92 -7.54 2.48
C SER A 14 14.90 -6.82 3.36
N LEU A 15 14.80 -7.18 4.64
CA LEU A 15 13.82 -6.66 5.58
C LEU A 15 14.34 -5.53 6.48
N PHE A 16 15.65 -5.26 6.45
CA PHE A 16 16.25 -4.19 7.23
C PHE A 16 16.47 -2.95 6.35
N ASP A 17 15.70 -1.90 6.63
CA ASP A 17 16.11 -0.55 6.32
C ASP A 17 17.35 -0.24 7.20
N PRO A 18 18.45 0.29 6.64
CA PRO A 18 19.65 0.65 7.41
C PRO A 18 19.38 1.68 8.52
N SER A 19 18.20 2.29 8.58
CA SER A 19 17.78 3.14 9.71
C SER A 19 17.39 2.36 10.97
N GLY A 20 17.38 1.02 10.97
CA GLY A 20 17.24 0.17 12.16
C GLY A 20 15.88 0.18 12.86
N LYS A 21 14.86 0.77 12.28
CA LYS A 21 13.49 0.67 12.78
C LYS A 21 12.78 -0.47 12.07
N ASP A 22 12.38 -1.49 12.84
CA ASP A 22 11.53 -2.59 12.38
C ASP A 22 10.19 -2.03 11.87
N LEU A 23 10.12 -1.69 10.57
CA LEU A 23 8.91 -1.23 9.91
C LEU A 23 7.86 -2.35 9.75
N LEU A 24 8.23 -3.58 10.13
CA LEU A 24 7.34 -4.74 10.07
C LEU A 24 6.64 -4.95 11.40
N SER A 25 5.46 -4.39 11.54
CA SER A 25 4.59 -4.64 12.71
C SER A 25 3.86 -5.99 12.65
N LEU A 26 4.25 -6.89 11.75
CA LEU A 26 3.62 -8.20 11.60
C LEU A 26 4.05 -9.17 12.70
N PRO A 27 3.11 -9.89 13.35
CA PRO A 27 3.43 -11.01 14.22
C PRO A 27 4.24 -12.09 13.48
N GLU A 28 5.18 -12.73 14.16
CA GLU A 28 6.10 -13.69 13.55
C GLU A 28 5.37 -14.85 12.85
N LYS A 29 4.29 -15.34 13.45
CA LYS A 29 3.47 -16.38 12.84
C LYS A 29 2.86 -15.94 11.52
N ILE A 30 2.36 -14.69 11.44
CA ILE A 30 1.80 -14.15 10.19
C ILE A 30 2.90 -13.98 9.14
N LYS A 31 4.11 -13.57 9.52
CA LYS A 31 5.26 -13.51 8.60
C LYS A 31 5.57 -14.88 8.01
N ASN A 32 5.61 -15.92 8.85
CA ASN A 32 5.87 -17.28 8.41
C ASN A 32 4.77 -17.81 7.48
N ASP A 33 3.49 -17.66 7.87
CA ASP A 33 2.36 -18.06 7.03
C ASP A 33 2.36 -17.32 5.68
N LEU A 34 2.69 -16.02 5.71
CA LEU A 34 2.77 -15.20 4.52
C LEU A 34 3.89 -15.64 3.59
N SER A 35 5.08 -15.93 4.13
CA SER A 35 6.22 -16.38 3.34
C SER A 35 5.95 -17.68 2.58
N LEU A 36 5.07 -18.54 3.09
CA LEU A 36 4.61 -19.75 2.43
C LEU A 36 3.59 -19.48 1.30
N SER A 37 2.90 -18.35 1.35
CA SER A 37 1.86 -17.96 0.38
C SER A 37 2.37 -17.05 -0.75
N LEU A 38 3.61 -16.55 -0.64
CA LEU A 38 4.23 -15.74 -1.67
C LEU A 38 4.75 -16.58 -2.83
N SER A 39 4.69 -16.06 -4.04
CA SER A 39 5.35 -16.67 -5.21
C SER A 39 6.87 -16.58 -5.06
N GLY A 40 7.62 -17.53 -5.66
CA GLY A 40 9.05 -17.75 -5.36
C GLY A 40 10.00 -16.55 -5.41
N ASP A 41 9.68 -15.51 -6.18
CA ASP A 41 10.44 -14.26 -6.30
C ASP A 41 9.75 -13.04 -5.64
N GLU A 42 8.56 -13.26 -5.08
CA GLU A 42 7.80 -12.20 -4.40
C GLU A 42 8.36 -11.96 -3.00
N LYS A 43 8.62 -10.68 -2.68
CA LYS A 43 9.20 -10.27 -1.39
C LYS A 43 8.28 -9.29 -0.68
N ILE A 44 8.19 -9.41 0.63
CA ILE A 44 7.56 -8.40 1.47
C ILE A 44 8.45 -7.15 1.46
N VAL A 45 7.86 -6.00 1.18
CA VAL A 45 8.55 -4.71 1.15
C VAL A 45 8.34 -3.97 2.47
N ILE A 46 7.08 -3.81 2.85
CA ILE A 46 6.68 -3.12 4.09
C ILE A 46 5.28 -3.57 4.50
N SER A 47 4.97 -3.45 5.78
CA SER A 47 3.61 -3.63 6.28
C SER A 47 3.24 -2.55 7.28
N MET A 48 1.95 -2.29 7.42
CA MET A 48 1.41 -1.41 8.43
C MET A 48 0.12 -1.97 9.03
N LYS A 49 -0.17 -1.57 10.28
CA LYS A 49 -1.48 -1.82 10.89
C LYS A 49 -2.45 -0.72 10.49
N THR A 50 -3.65 -1.14 10.10
CA THR A 50 -4.76 -0.23 9.85
C THR A 50 -5.78 -0.31 10.98
N GLU A 51 -6.39 0.81 11.32
CA GLU A 51 -7.57 0.83 12.18
C GLU A 51 -8.80 0.31 11.42
N ARG A 52 -8.90 0.73 10.16
CA ARG A 52 -10.03 0.41 9.30
C ARG A 52 -9.62 0.34 7.83
N VAL A 53 -10.15 -0.64 7.12
CA VAL A 53 -10.09 -0.74 5.66
C VAL A 53 -11.52 -0.71 5.14
N ILE A 54 -11.84 0.24 4.28
CA ILE A 54 -13.12 0.32 3.58
C ILE A 54 -12.88 -0.06 2.12
N TYR A 55 -13.66 -0.99 1.61
CA TYR A 55 -13.74 -1.31 0.20
C TYR A 55 -15.06 -0.78 -0.37
N ARG A 56 -14.98 -0.04 -1.44
CA ARG A 56 -16.11 0.49 -2.20
C ARG A 56 -16.03 -0.04 -3.63
N ALA A 57 -17.05 -0.78 -4.06
CA ALA A 57 -17.13 -1.28 -5.43
C ALA A 57 -17.88 -0.27 -6.30
N GLY A 58 -17.21 0.33 -7.29
CA GLY A 58 -17.77 1.11 -8.37
C GLY A 58 -18.95 2.01 -8.02
N SER A 59 -20.06 1.82 -8.74
CA SER A 59 -21.32 2.55 -8.54
C SER A 59 -22.20 1.97 -7.41
N SER A 60 -21.77 0.90 -6.77
CA SER A 60 -22.52 0.29 -5.65
C SER A 60 -22.46 1.20 -4.43
N LYS A 61 -23.61 1.38 -3.77
CA LYS A 61 -23.67 2.02 -2.46
C LYS A 61 -23.11 1.12 -1.36
N ASP A 62 -22.86 -0.16 -1.68
CA ASP A 62 -22.36 -1.14 -0.74
C ASP A 62 -20.88 -0.94 -0.48
N SER A 63 -20.54 -0.81 0.77
CA SER A 63 -19.14 -0.77 1.22
C SER A 63 -18.91 -1.88 2.24
N ASN A 64 -17.82 -2.61 2.08
CA ASN A 64 -17.37 -3.56 3.08
C ASN A 64 -16.32 -2.90 3.97
N THR A 65 -16.51 -2.98 5.28
CA THR A 65 -15.57 -2.42 6.25
C THR A 65 -14.92 -3.54 7.06
N PHE A 66 -13.59 -3.50 7.13
CA PHE A 66 -12.77 -4.41 7.92
C PHE A 66 -12.01 -3.61 8.98
N TYR A 67 -12.09 -4.04 10.24
CA TYR A 67 -11.42 -3.38 11.35
C TYR A 67 -10.15 -4.12 11.74
N LYS A 68 -9.15 -3.38 12.21
CA LYS A 68 -7.88 -3.91 12.72
C LYS A 68 -7.24 -4.90 11.73
N ALA A 69 -6.84 -4.40 10.58
CA ALA A 69 -6.21 -5.19 9.52
C ALA A 69 -4.72 -4.86 9.39
N PHE A 70 -4.01 -5.72 8.67
CA PHE A 70 -2.68 -5.43 8.14
C PHE A 70 -2.81 -5.11 6.66
N ALA A 71 -2.14 -4.03 6.22
CA ALA A 71 -1.83 -3.79 4.83
C ALA A 71 -0.37 -4.14 4.60
N ILE A 72 -0.11 -5.06 3.67
CA ILE A 72 1.20 -5.64 3.39
C ILE A 72 1.52 -5.38 1.93
N LEU A 73 2.54 -4.57 1.68
CA LEU A 73 3.07 -4.33 0.36
C LEU A 73 4.13 -5.39 0.06
N THR A 74 3.98 -6.06 -1.07
CA THR A 74 5.00 -6.95 -1.63
C THR A 74 5.59 -6.33 -2.89
N SER A 75 6.57 -6.97 -3.48
CA SER A 75 7.14 -6.56 -4.77
C SER A 75 6.16 -6.68 -5.95
N LYS A 76 5.00 -7.35 -5.77
CA LYS A 76 4.03 -7.61 -6.85
C LYS A 76 2.61 -7.14 -6.55
N ARG A 77 2.21 -7.14 -5.28
CA ARG A 77 0.81 -6.88 -4.88
C ARG A 77 0.71 -6.25 -3.50
N VAL A 78 -0.46 -5.76 -3.18
CA VAL A 78 -0.87 -5.42 -1.81
C VAL A 78 -1.78 -6.53 -1.28
N ILE A 79 -1.50 -6.98 -0.08
CA ILE A 79 -2.27 -8.00 0.63
C ILE A 79 -2.93 -7.35 1.84
N LEU A 80 -4.23 -7.52 1.97
CA LEU A 80 -5.00 -7.07 3.12
C LEU A 80 -5.42 -8.29 3.96
N ALA A 81 -4.92 -8.36 5.18
CA ALA A 81 -5.14 -9.49 6.07
C ALA A 81 -5.74 -9.05 7.41
N LYS A 82 -6.56 -9.90 8.03
CA LYS A 82 -7.10 -9.64 9.36
C LYS A 82 -5.99 -9.64 10.41
N ASN A 83 -6.09 -8.75 11.38
CA ASN A 83 -5.24 -8.80 12.57
C ASN A 83 -5.70 -9.96 13.47
N SER A 84 -5.13 -11.12 13.27
CA SER A 84 -5.47 -12.37 13.96
C SER A 84 -4.20 -13.19 14.25
N THR A 85 -4.33 -14.27 15.01
CA THR A 85 -3.22 -15.16 15.36
C THR A 85 -2.70 -16.03 14.21
N SER A 86 -3.41 -16.04 13.06
CA SER A 86 -3.01 -16.72 11.83
C SER A 86 -3.32 -15.84 10.63
N LEU A 87 -2.63 -16.05 9.52
CA LEU A 87 -2.85 -15.30 8.29
C LEU A 87 -4.28 -15.57 7.76
N LYS A 88 -5.07 -14.52 7.67
CA LYS A 88 -6.41 -14.54 7.07
C LYS A 88 -6.52 -13.41 6.07
N ILE A 89 -6.13 -13.68 4.84
CA ILE A 89 -6.25 -12.73 3.73
C ILE A 89 -7.73 -12.57 3.39
N PHE A 90 -8.22 -11.33 3.32
CA PHE A 90 -9.59 -11.05 2.88
C PHE A 90 -9.62 -10.30 1.54
N ARG A 91 -8.52 -9.70 1.12
CA ARG A 91 -8.33 -9.09 -0.19
C ARG A 91 -6.86 -9.06 -0.55
N ASP A 92 -6.58 -9.13 -1.85
CA ASP A 92 -5.29 -8.77 -2.43
C ASP A 92 -5.51 -8.16 -3.82
N PHE A 93 -4.56 -7.39 -4.30
CA PHE A 93 -4.59 -6.81 -5.64
C PHE A 93 -3.18 -6.55 -6.15
N GLN A 94 -2.99 -6.76 -7.44
CA GLN A 94 -1.70 -6.56 -8.10
C GLN A 94 -1.36 -5.07 -8.18
N LEU A 95 -0.08 -4.71 -8.06
CA LEU A 95 0.39 -3.33 -8.21
C LEU A 95 0.07 -2.77 -9.60
N SER A 96 0.09 -3.62 -10.62
CA SER A 96 -0.28 -3.26 -11.99
C SER A 96 -1.75 -2.84 -12.17
N GLN A 97 -2.63 -3.17 -11.22
CA GLN A 97 -4.04 -2.81 -11.24
C GLN A 97 -4.33 -1.45 -10.59
N VAL A 98 -3.34 -0.88 -9.89
CA VAL A 98 -3.52 0.39 -9.18
C VAL A 98 -3.52 1.54 -10.17
N ASN A 99 -4.63 2.28 -10.22
CA ASN A 99 -4.79 3.45 -11.09
C ASN A 99 -4.27 4.71 -10.42
N SER A 100 -4.56 4.89 -9.13
CA SER A 100 -4.07 6.05 -8.38
C SER A 100 -3.90 5.74 -6.90
N LEU A 101 -3.01 6.47 -6.26
CA LEU A 101 -2.70 6.41 -4.85
C LEU A 101 -2.73 7.84 -4.29
N LEU A 102 -3.49 8.06 -3.22
CA LEU A 102 -3.59 9.36 -2.57
C LEU A 102 -3.38 9.20 -1.07
N TYR A 103 -2.61 10.11 -0.48
CA TYR A 103 -2.45 10.25 0.96
C TYR A 103 -3.15 11.52 1.44
N GLU A 104 -3.94 11.41 2.47
CA GLU A 104 -4.58 12.55 3.12
C GLU A 104 -4.71 12.36 4.64
N GLU A 105 -5.00 13.44 5.33
CA GLU A 105 -5.30 13.45 6.76
C GLU A 105 -6.76 13.81 6.98
N VAL A 106 -7.53 12.84 7.49
CA VAL A 106 -8.96 13.02 7.77
C VAL A 106 -9.18 12.94 9.27
N ALA A 107 -9.66 14.03 9.86
CA ALA A 107 -9.91 14.13 11.30
C ALA A 107 -8.71 13.67 12.16
N SER A 108 -7.52 14.17 11.86
CA SER A 108 -6.24 13.85 12.51
C SER A 108 -5.82 12.37 12.38
N LYS A 109 -6.37 11.64 11.41
CA LYS A 109 -6.00 10.27 11.08
C LYS A 109 -5.38 10.21 9.69
N PRO A 110 -4.19 9.63 9.54
CA PRO A 110 -3.64 9.40 8.22
C PRO A 110 -4.47 8.36 7.46
N THR A 111 -4.74 8.66 6.21
CA THR A 111 -5.59 7.83 5.34
C THR A 111 -4.94 7.70 3.97
N ILE A 112 -4.91 6.48 3.45
CA ILE A 112 -4.39 6.17 2.12
C ILE A 112 -5.55 5.64 1.27
N HIS A 113 -5.80 6.29 0.15
CA HIS A 113 -6.76 5.88 -0.86
C HIS A 113 -6.05 5.15 -1.98
N VAL A 114 -6.54 3.98 -2.33
CA VAL A 114 -6.04 3.15 -3.42
C VAL A 114 -7.17 2.90 -4.39
N ASN A 115 -7.08 3.45 -5.58
CA ASN A 115 -8.06 3.26 -6.64
C ASN A 115 -7.60 2.17 -7.61
N ILE A 116 -8.49 1.21 -7.89
CA ILE A 116 -8.25 0.06 -8.75
C ILE A 116 -9.46 -0.10 -9.67
N ALA A 117 -9.27 0.15 -10.97
CA ALA A 117 -10.36 0.12 -11.93
C ALA A 117 -11.57 0.94 -11.42
N ASN A 118 -12.69 0.27 -11.14
CA ASN A 118 -13.91 0.91 -10.62
C ASN A 118 -14.09 0.72 -9.12
N SER A 119 -13.03 0.48 -8.36
CA SER A 119 -13.09 0.21 -6.92
C SER A 119 -12.12 1.08 -6.15
N GLU A 120 -12.47 1.40 -4.92
CA GLU A 120 -11.62 2.16 -4.00
C GLU A 120 -11.39 1.37 -2.72
N TYR A 121 -10.14 1.37 -2.25
CA TYR A 121 -9.77 0.95 -0.89
C TYR A 121 -9.33 2.17 -0.10
N VAL A 122 -9.92 2.37 1.06
CA VAL A 122 -9.56 3.44 2.00
C VAL A 122 -8.93 2.81 3.23
N LEU A 123 -7.63 3.02 3.40
CA LEU A 123 -6.83 2.50 4.51
C LEU A 123 -6.67 3.60 5.54
N SER A 124 -7.44 3.56 6.63
CA SER A 124 -7.32 4.52 7.72
C SER A 124 -6.44 3.94 8.84
N LEU A 125 -5.50 4.74 9.34
CA LEU A 125 -4.59 4.34 10.40
C LEU A 125 -5.01 4.98 11.74
N PRO A 126 -4.48 4.49 12.87
CA PRO A 126 -4.70 5.13 14.16
C PRO A 126 -4.20 6.58 14.18
N PRO A 127 -4.79 7.46 14.98
CA PRO A 127 -4.26 8.80 15.21
C PRO A 127 -2.80 8.75 15.66
N GLY A 128 -1.96 9.64 15.12
CA GLY A 128 -0.54 9.70 15.44
C GLY A 128 0.38 8.80 14.61
N SER A 129 -0.16 7.90 13.77
CA SER A 129 0.63 7.01 12.89
C SER A 129 1.06 7.67 11.57
N PHE A 130 1.33 8.98 11.58
CA PHE A 130 1.63 9.74 10.35
C PHE A 130 2.91 9.28 9.68
N THR A 131 3.98 9.03 10.46
CA THR A 131 5.26 8.57 9.94
C THR A 131 5.16 7.21 9.30
N GLU A 132 4.46 6.26 9.95
CA GLU A 132 4.24 4.91 9.42
C GLU A 132 3.43 4.94 8.13
N ALA A 133 2.34 5.71 8.13
CA ALA A 133 1.47 5.89 6.96
C ALA A 133 2.22 6.50 5.79
N LYS A 134 2.99 7.56 6.05
CA LYS A 134 3.80 8.24 5.04
C LYS A 134 4.87 7.32 4.47
N THR A 135 5.57 6.59 5.32
CA THR A 135 6.59 5.63 4.90
C THR A 135 5.98 4.52 4.04
N PHE A 136 4.84 3.98 4.44
CA PHE A 136 4.12 2.99 3.63
C PHE A 136 3.68 3.56 2.28
N PHE A 137 3.10 4.76 2.28
CA PHE A 137 2.67 5.46 1.07
C PHE A 137 3.83 5.70 0.11
N ASP A 138 4.96 6.22 0.58
CA ASP A 138 6.13 6.53 -0.25
C ASP A 138 6.75 5.25 -0.84
N LYS A 139 6.83 4.17 -0.05
CA LYS A 139 7.25 2.86 -0.54
C LYS A 139 6.28 2.31 -1.58
N PHE A 140 4.98 2.34 -1.31
CA PHE A 140 3.97 1.89 -2.26
C PHE A 140 4.06 2.68 -3.57
N ASN A 141 4.12 4.00 -3.49
CA ASN A 141 4.22 4.87 -4.65
C ASN A 141 5.48 4.60 -5.48
N SER A 142 6.59 4.18 -4.86
CA SER A 142 7.84 3.85 -5.56
C SER A 142 7.74 2.58 -6.42
N PHE A 143 6.80 1.69 -6.13
CA PHE A 143 6.54 0.47 -6.90
C PHE A 143 5.50 0.64 -8.03
N LEU A 144 4.81 1.77 -8.07
CA LEU A 144 3.93 2.07 -9.18
C LEU A 144 4.75 2.54 -10.38
N GLU A 145 4.46 2.00 -11.56
CA GLU A 145 5.17 2.37 -12.79
C GLU A 145 5.07 3.89 -13.06
N PRO A 146 6.14 4.55 -13.50
CA PRO A 146 6.14 5.99 -13.77
C PRO A 146 5.03 6.46 -14.73
N GLY A 147 4.63 5.61 -15.68
CA GLY A 147 3.56 5.90 -16.64
C GLY A 147 2.15 5.81 -16.08
N LYS A 148 1.95 5.19 -14.90
CA LYS A 148 0.66 5.14 -14.19
C LYS A 148 0.52 6.21 -13.11
N ARG A 149 1.58 6.99 -12.87
CA ARG A 149 1.49 8.17 -12.02
C ARG A 149 0.77 9.24 -12.81
N GLU A 150 -0.53 9.24 -12.75
CA GLU A 150 -1.27 10.45 -13.09
C GLU A 150 -0.87 11.52 -12.06
N ASN A 151 0.24 12.23 -12.32
CA ASN A 151 0.48 13.52 -11.69
C ASN A 151 -0.58 14.49 -12.22
N ASN A 152 -1.83 14.21 -11.85
CA ASN A 152 -2.98 15.02 -12.27
C ASN A 152 -3.01 16.40 -11.61
N PHE A 153 -1.86 16.84 -11.04
CA PHE A 153 -1.75 18.13 -10.40
C PHE A 153 -0.57 18.92 -10.96
N CYS A 154 -0.83 20.15 -11.31
CA CYS A 154 0.20 21.07 -11.78
C CYS A 154 1.23 21.33 -10.67
N SER A 155 2.51 21.09 -10.95
CA SER A 155 3.60 21.35 -10.00
C SER A 155 3.79 22.85 -9.66
N LYS A 156 3.15 23.77 -10.41
CA LYS A 156 3.20 25.21 -10.17
C LYS A 156 2.04 25.70 -9.32
N CYS A 157 0.81 25.23 -9.57
CA CYS A 157 -0.40 25.79 -8.95
C CYS A 157 -1.24 24.75 -8.18
N GLY A 158 -0.83 23.47 -8.17
CA GLY A 158 -1.54 22.39 -7.46
C GLY A 158 -2.89 21.99 -8.07
N ASN A 159 -3.35 22.62 -9.16
CA ASN A 159 -4.61 22.27 -9.77
C ASN A 159 -4.54 20.98 -10.56
N LYS A 160 -5.67 20.25 -10.58
CA LYS A 160 -5.82 19.02 -11.33
C LYS A 160 -5.62 19.25 -12.84
N ILE A 161 -4.86 18.39 -13.48
CA ILE A 161 -4.52 18.43 -14.90
C ILE A 161 -5.17 17.23 -15.58
N HIS A 162 -5.59 17.37 -16.83
CA HIS A 162 -5.98 16.23 -17.65
C HIS A 162 -4.73 15.50 -18.18
N THR A 163 -4.78 14.18 -18.24
CA THR A 163 -3.66 13.30 -18.62
C THR A 163 -2.99 13.66 -19.94
N ASP A 164 -3.75 14.21 -20.90
CA ASP A 164 -3.27 14.54 -22.25
C ASP A 164 -2.94 16.04 -22.41
N SER A 165 -2.91 16.81 -21.33
CA SER A 165 -2.69 18.27 -21.39
C SER A 165 -1.21 18.58 -21.52
N VAL A 166 -0.84 19.31 -22.55
CA VAL A 166 0.50 19.86 -22.74
C VAL A 166 0.76 21.08 -21.84
N TYR A 167 -0.30 21.76 -21.42
CA TYR A 167 -0.26 22.94 -20.56
C TYR A 167 -1.32 22.81 -19.47
N CYS A 168 -1.00 23.35 -18.29
CA CYS A 168 -1.99 23.48 -17.21
C CYS A 168 -3.08 24.48 -17.61
N SER A 169 -4.33 24.04 -17.62
CA SER A 169 -5.48 24.89 -17.97
C SER A 169 -5.70 26.07 -17.00
N HIS A 170 -5.15 25.99 -15.77
CA HIS A 170 -5.33 27.00 -14.76
C HIS A 170 -4.21 28.05 -14.74
N CYS A 171 -2.94 27.66 -14.88
CA CYS A 171 -1.80 28.59 -14.74
C CYS A 171 -0.90 28.69 -15.99
N GLY A 172 -1.23 28.00 -17.08
CA GLY A 172 -0.51 28.01 -18.35
C GLY A 172 0.88 27.35 -18.32
N LYS A 173 1.31 26.74 -17.20
CA LYS A 173 2.60 26.05 -17.14
C LYS A 173 2.60 24.85 -18.10
N LYS A 174 3.66 24.70 -18.89
CA LYS A 174 3.92 23.48 -19.67
C LYS A 174 4.16 22.30 -18.71
N ILE A 175 3.48 21.19 -19.00
CA ILE A 175 3.47 19.98 -18.18
C ILE A 175 4.46 18.98 -18.73
#